data_e33238cee0a6a3f46aeaf49f1e4877e8
#
_entry.id   e33238cee0a6a3f46aeaf49f1e4877e8
#
_cell.length_a   1.000
_cell.length_b   1.000
_cell.length_c   1.000
_cell.angle_alpha   90.00
_cell.angle_beta   90.00
_cell.angle_gamma   90.00
#
_symmetry.space_group_name_H-M   'P 1'
#
loop_
_entity.id
_entity.type
_entity.pdbx_description
1 polymer ?
#
loop_
_entity_poly.entity_id
_entity_poly.type
_entity_poly.pdbx_seq_one_letter_code
_entity_poly.pdbx_strand_id
1 'polypeptide(L)'
;MFKASVNAAWRTSMEVGVRVEAEHVRSGESVHALTAYLTMVALDDDGNPTAVPPLEPTSPDEERRAREAKVRRDNRLAERQGIAAERARAG
;
A
#
# COMPACT_ATOMS: atom_id res chain seq x y z
N MET A 1 14.24 2.04 12.94
CA MET A 1 14.38 2.70 11.63
C MET A 1 13.15 2.40 10.78
N PHE A 2 12.65 3.42 10.08
CA PHE A 2 11.53 3.29 9.15
C PHE A 2 12.01 3.49 7.73
N LYS A 3 11.60 2.60 6.84
CA LYS A 3 11.84 2.73 5.39
C LYS A 3 10.50 2.72 4.70
N ALA A 4 10.22 3.73 3.90
CA ALA A 4 8.98 3.84 3.16
C ALA A 4 9.24 3.92 1.67
N SER A 5 8.36 3.31 0.88
CA SER A 5 8.43 3.37 -0.57
C SER A 5 7.03 3.34 -1.17
N VAL A 6 6.87 4.00 -2.32
CA VAL A 6 5.65 3.87 -3.12
C VAL A 6 5.77 2.60 -3.94
N ASN A 7 4.91 1.62 -3.68
CA ASN A 7 4.93 0.34 -4.36
C ASN A 7 4.13 0.36 -5.67
N ALA A 8 3.03 1.09 -5.70
CA ALA A 8 2.18 1.24 -6.88
C ALA A 8 1.40 2.53 -6.81
N ALA A 9 1.06 3.08 -7.97
CA ALA A 9 0.17 4.22 -8.10
C ALA A 9 -0.94 3.85 -9.09
N TRP A 10 -2.17 4.18 -8.71
CA TRP A 10 -3.35 4.00 -9.55
C TRP A 10 -3.90 5.38 -9.93
N ARG A 11 -5.09 5.44 -10.42
CA ARG A 11 -5.63 6.71 -10.94
C ARG A 11 -5.68 7.83 -9.88
N THR A 12 -6.19 7.55 -8.70
CA THR A 12 -6.37 8.54 -7.63
C THR A 12 -5.80 8.10 -6.29
N SER A 13 -5.11 6.97 -6.24
CA SER A 13 -4.57 6.42 -5.01
C SER A 13 -3.20 5.79 -5.24
N MET A 14 -2.52 5.53 -4.17
CA MET A 14 -1.23 4.86 -4.19
C MET A 14 -1.08 3.94 -2.98
N GLU A 15 -0.24 2.92 -3.11
CA GLU A 15 0.16 2.10 -1.98
C GLU A 15 1.56 2.51 -1.54
N VAL A 16 1.69 2.79 -0.26
CA VAL A 16 2.98 3.06 0.38
C VAL A 16 3.30 1.89 1.30
N GLY A 17 4.42 1.23 1.06
CA GLY A 17 4.96 0.22 1.96
C GLY A 17 5.85 0.87 3.00
N VAL A 18 5.66 0.51 4.25
CA VAL A 18 6.49 0.98 5.36
C VAL A 18 7.11 -0.23 6.03
N ARG A 19 8.44 -0.26 6.04
CA ARG A 19 9.21 -1.30 6.72
C ARG A 19 9.77 -0.72 8.01
N VAL A 20 9.48 -1.38 9.12
CA VAL A 20 10.03 -1.03 10.42
C VAL A 20 11.12 -2.01 10.78
N GLU A 21 12.30 -1.50 11.09
CA GLU A 21 13.44 -2.28 11.52
C GLU A 21 13.76 -1.94 12.98
N ALA A 22 13.99 -2.97 13.78
CA ALA A 22 14.45 -2.81 15.16
C ALA A 22 15.96 -3.05 15.20
N GLU A 23 16.68 -2.18 15.89
CA GLU A 23 18.12 -2.32 16.07
C GLU A 23 18.43 -3.00 17.39
N HIS A 24 19.32 -3.99 17.33
CA HIS A 24 19.78 -4.67 18.53
C HIS A 24 20.80 -3.80 19.26
N VAL A 25 20.51 -3.41 20.49
CA VAL A 25 21.32 -2.43 21.26
C VAL A 25 22.76 -2.88 21.44
N ARG A 26 23.00 -4.18 21.63
CA ARG A 26 24.33 -4.71 21.91
C ARG A 26 25.15 -5.01 20.65
N SER A 27 24.53 -5.50 19.59
CA SER A 27 25.23 -5.91 18.38
C SER A 27 25.20 -4.88 17.27
N GLY A 28 24.29 -3.90 17.35
CA GLY A 28 24.05 -2.95 16.28
C GLY A 28 23.36 -3.55 15.06
N GLU A 29 22.96 -4.83 15.13
CA GLU A 29 22.26 -5.47 14.02
C GLU A 29 20.83 -4.98 13.91
N SER A 30 20.41 -4.71 12.68
CA SER A 30 19.02 -4.36 12.37
C SER A 30 18.26 -5.63 11.98
N VAL A 31 17.11 -5.82 12.60
CA VAL A 31 16.20 -6.91 12.24
C VAL A 31 14.87 -6.35 11.76
N HIS A 32 14.26 -7.05 10.80
CA HIS A 32 12.93 -6.69 10.31
C HIS A 32 11.90 -6.95 11.40
N ALA A 33 11.21 -5.89 11.86
CA ALA A 33 10.18 -6.01 12.88
C ALA A 33 8.80 -6.20 12.28
N LEU A 34 8.44 -5.36 11.29
CA LEU A 34 7.16 -5.47 10.59
C LEU A 34 7.19 -4.74 9.25
N THR A 35 6.25 -5.08 8.39
CA THR A 35 5.94 -4.32 7.16
C THR A 35 4.47 -3.96 7.18
N ALA A 36 4.17 -2.70 6.91
CA ALA A 36 2.80 -2.21 6.78
C ALA A 36 2.58 -1.68 5.37
N TYR A 37 1.36 -1.79 4.88
CA TYR A 37 0.95 -1.27 3.58
C TYR A 37 -0.18 -0.28 3.79
N LEU A 38 0.04 0.96 3.34
CA LEU A 38 -0.93 2.03 3.49
C LEU A 38 -1.47 2.41 2.11
N THR A 39 -2.79 2.55 2.01
CA THR A 39 -3.41 3.10 0.82
C THR A 39 -3.67 4.58 1.07
N MET A 40 -3.08 5.42 0.22
CA MET A 40 -3.26 6.87 0.29
C MET A 40 -4.05 7.34 -0.92
N VAL A 41 -5.02 8.18 -0.69
CA VAL A 41 -5.85 8.78 -1.75
C VAL A 41 -5.47 10.24 -1.89
N ALA A 42 -5.19 10.66 -3.14
CA ALA A 42 -4.92 12.06 -3.42
C ALA A 42 -6.24 12.84 -3.49
N LEU A 43 -6.29 13.94 -2.76
CA LEU A 43 -7.45 14.84 -2.76
C LEU A 43 -7.04 16.23 -3.23
N ASP A 44 -7.93 16.89 -3.94
CA ASP A 44 -7.76 18.29 -4.30
C ASP A 44 -8.16 19.20 -3.12
N ASP A 45 -8.08 20.52 -3.33
CA ASP A 45 -8.39 21.50 -2.28
C ASP A 45 -9.86 21.45 -1.82
N ASP A 46 -10.74 20.90 -2.66
CA ASP A 46 -12.16 20.73 -2.34
C ASP A 46 -12.47 19.38 -1.70
N GLY A 47 -11.46 18.53 -1.48
CA GLY A 47 -11.63 17.23 -0.88
C GLY A 47 -12.06 16.14 -1.85
N ASN A 48 -12.01 16.39 -3.15
CA ASN A 48 -12.37 15.40 -4.16
C ASN A 48 -11.13 14.60 -4.60
N PRO A 49 -11.30 13.31 -4.95
CA PRO A 49 -10.19 12.52 -5.49
C PRO A 49 -9.59 13.18 -6.72
N THR A 50 -8.27 13.25 -6.76
CA THR A 50 -7.52 13.82 -7.87
C THR A 50 -6.46 12.83 -8.37
N ALA A 51 -5.98 13.05 -9.61
CA ALA A 51 -5.04 12.14 -10.23
C ALA A 51 -3.70 12.10 -9.49
N VAL A 52 -3.17 10.89 -9.34
CA VAL A 52 -1.83 10.64 -8.82
C VAL A 52 -0.88 10.50 -10.00
N PRO A 53 0.33 11.07 -9.94
CA PRO A 53 1.33 10.83 -10.97
C PRO A 53 1.60 9.34 -11.15
N PRO A 54 1.71 8.83 -12.38
CA PRO A 54 2.00 7.43 -12.60
C PRO A 54 3.38 7.06 -12.07
N LEU A 55 3.49 5.85 -11.53
CA LEU A 55 4.74 5.28 -11.09
C LEU A 55 5.22 4.30 -12.14
N GLU A 56 6.44 4.48 -12.63
CA GLU A 56 7.06 3.55 -13.56
C GLU A 56 8.16 2.77 -12.83
N PRO A 57 7.96 1.47 -12.57
CA PRO A 57 9.01 0.64 -11.98
C PRO A 57 10.22 0.56 -12.90
N THR A 58 11.42 0.77 -12.35
CA THR A 58 12.66 0.79 -13.12
C THR A 58 13.61 -0.35 -12.76
N SER A 59 13.21 -1.22 -11.82
CA SER A 59 14.01 -2.37 -11.41
C SER A 59 13.12 -3.60 -11.23
N PRO A 60 13.70 -4.82 -11.28
CA PRO A 60 12.94 -6.04 -11.00
C PRO A 60 12.27 -6.04 -9.64
N ASP A 61 12.91 -5.47 -8.62
CA ASP A 61 12.32 -5.36 -7.28
C ASP A 61 11.12 -4.42 -7.25
N GLU A 62 11.21 -3.28 -7.93
CA GLU A 62 10.10 -2.35 -8.03
C GLU A 62 8.93 -2.95 -8.81
N GLU A 63 9.21 -3.68 -9.90
CA GLU A 63 8.20 -4.40 -10.67
C GLU A 63 7.49 -5.45 -9.82
N ARG A 64 8.23 -6.22 -9.02
CA ARG A 64 7.67 -7.20 -8.11
C ARG A 64 6.78 -6.53 -7.06
N ARG A 65 7.22 -5.44 -6.45
CA ARG A 65 6.43 -4.70 -5.47
C ARG A 65 5.13 -4.17 -6.07
N ALA A 66 5.17 -3.70 -7.32
CA ALA A 66 3.98 -3.24 -8.02
C ALA A 66 3.00 -4.40 -8.28
N ARG A 67 3.48 -5.56 -8.69
CA ARG A 67 2.63 -6.76 -8.88
C ARG A 67 1.99 -7.21 -7.58
N GLU A 68 2.77 -7.27 -6.51
CA GLU A 68 2.26 -7.66 -5.19
C GLU A 68 1.24 -6.66 -4.65
N ALA A 69 1.48 -5.36 -4.87
CA ALA A 69 0.54 -4.31 -4.49
C ALA A 69 -0.79 -4.45 -5.23
N LYS A 70 -0.75 -4.85 -6.50
CA LYS A 70 -1.97 -5.11 -7.28
C LYS A 70 -2.76 -6.26 -6.68
N VAL A 71 -2.10 -7.33 -6.27
CA VAL A 71 -2.76 -8.47 -5.62
C VAL A 71 -3.45 -8.02 -4.33
N ARG A 72 -2.76 -7.24 -3.49
CA ARG A 72 -3.35 -6.72 -2.25
C ARG A 72 -4.56 -5.83 -2.53
N ARG A 73 -4.47 -4.99 -3.56
CA ARG A 73 -5.58 -4.12 -3.96
C ARG A 73 -6.79 -4.93 -4.43
N ASP A 74 -6.56 -5.91 -5.30
CA ASP A 74 -7.61 -6.77 -5.83
C ASP A 74 -8.29 -7.55 -4.70
N ASN A 75 -7.53 -8.08 -3.76
CA ASN A 75 -8.06 -8.79 -2.59
C ASN A 75 -8.88 -7.86 -1.68
N ARG A 76 -8.41 -6.65 -1.44
CA ARG A 76 -9.12 -5.66 -0.63
C ARG A 76 -10.44 -5.25 -1.26
N LEU A 77 -10.46 -5.05 -2.58
CA LEU A 77 -11.68 -4.69 -3.30
C LEU A 77 -12.68 -5.85 -3.30
N ALA A 78 -12.22 -7.08 -3.48
CA ALA A 78 -13.06 -8.27 -3.42
C ALA A 78 -13.67 -8.45 -2.03
N GLU A 79 -12.89 -8.27 -0.98
CA GLU A 79 -13.36 -8.32 0.41
C GLU A 79 -14.41 -7.24 0.67
N ARG A 80 -14.17 -6.02 0.21
CA ARG A 80 -15.11 -4.91 0.35
C ARG A 80 -16.44 -5.21 -0.34
N GLN A 81 -16.41 -5.77 -1.54
CA GLN A 81 -17.60 -6.17 -2.27
C GLN A 81 -18.34 -7.30 -1.56
N GLY A 82 -17.62 -8.28 -1.02
CA GLY A 82 -18.19 -9.36 -0.24
C GLY A 82 -18.90 -8.89 1.01
N ILE A 83 -18.30 -7.96 1.74
CA ILE A 83 -18.89 -7.38 2.94
C ILE A 83 -20.13 -6.55 2.58
N ALA A 84 -20.08 -5.76 1.52
CA ALA A 84 -21.22 -4.97 1.04
C ALA A 84 -22.39 -5.87 0.64
N ALA A 85 -22.11 -6.98 -0.06
CA ALA A 85 -23.13 -7.96 -0.43
C ALA A 85 -23.77 -8.63 0.79
N GLU A 86 -22.97 -8.95 1.79
CA GLU A 86 -23.47 -9.55 3.05
C GLU A 86 -24.35 -8.57 3.82
N ARG A 87 -23.96 -7.31 3.91
CA ARG A 87 -24.76 -6.26 4.54
C ARG A 87 -26.08 -6.04 3.82
N ALA A 88 -26.08 -6.08 2.50
CA ALA A 88 -27.32 -5.96 1.70
C ALA A 88 -28.27 -7.15 1.95
N ARG A 89 -27.73 -8.35 2.16
CA ARG A 89 -28.52 -9.54 2.49
C ARG A 89 -29.11 -9.48 3.89
N ALA A 90 -28.36 -8.96 4.84
CA ALA A 90 -28.77 -8.88 6.24
C ALA A 90 -29.74 -7.72 6.52
N GLY A 91 -29.69 -6.73 5.66
CA GLY A 91 -30.56 -5.56 5.75
C GLY A 91 -31.86 -5.76 5.06
#